data_5f6131e6a03dbc4634c0612c155ada46
#
_entry.id   5f6131e6a03dbc4634c0612c155ada46
#
_cell.length_a   1.000
_cell.length_b   1.000
_cell.length_c   1.000
_cell.angle_alpha   90.00
_cell.angle_beta   90.00
_cell.angle_gamma   90.00
#
_symmetry.space_group_name_H-M   'P 1'
#
loop_
_entity.id
_entity.type
_entity.pdbx_description
1 polymer ?
#
loop_
_entity_poly.entity_id
_entity_poly.type
_entity_poly.pdbx_seq_one_letter_code
_entity_poly.pdbx_strand_id
1 'polypeptide(L)'
;MVLDFHTHCLLAEHAIINADACRFFPQAGKCYSVGVHPWLAEQDAAAQWERVKALAAHPQVVAIGETGLDSLRGAPLAAQMLLFEHHIALANQVGKPLVVHMVRTSQQVLQVWRRCQHHVPCAIHGFRGNARVVQPLVEAGFYISFGEHFNAEALRQVPLCQILAETDESALPIADIIARMAEALSMPAADVQTLISANLHRFLHRD
;
A
#
# COMPACT_ATOMS: atom_id res chain seq x y z
N MET A 1 12.35 -13.82 -1.38
CA MET A 1 11.63 -13.10 -0.29
C MET A 1 11.20 -11.76 -0.83
N VAL A 2 9.94 -11.34 -0.66
CA VAL A 2 9.45 -10.04 -1.13
C VAL A 2 10.07 -8.93 -0.27
N LEU A 3 10.52 -7.84 -0.89
CA LEU A 3 11.16 -6.71 -0.23
C LEU A 3 10.53 -5.37 -0.64
N ASP A 4 10.12 -5.25 -1.90
CA ASP A 4 9.45 -4.09 -2.46
C ASP A 4 7.94 -4.20 -2.25
N PHE A 5 7.40 -3.34 -1.38
CA PHE A 5 6.02 -3.40 -0.95
C PHE A 5 5.02 -3.07 -2.06
N HIS A 6 5.37 -2.16 -2.98
CA HIS A 6 4.49 -1.70 -4.03
C HIS A 6 5.29 -1.21 -5.25
N THR A 7 4.95 -1.70 -6.43
CA THR A 7 5.57 -1.24 -7.67
C THR A 7 4.62 -1.38 -8.86
N HIS A 8 4.75 -0.48 -9.84
CA HIS A 8 4.10 -0.56 -11.15
C HIS A 8 4.96 -1.28 -12.21
N CYS A 9 6.20 -1.66 -11.87
CA CYS A 9 7.08 -2.39 -12.77
C CYS A 9 6.66 -3.86 -12.90
N LEU A 10 6.09 -4.24 -14.05
CA LEU A 10 5.64 -5.61 -14.30
C LEU A 10 6.78 -6.63 -14.33
N LEU A 11 8.02 -6.18 -14.54
CA LEU A 11 9.21 -7.03 -14.58
C LEU A 11 9.87 -7.19 -13.20
N ALA A 12 9.42 -6.43 -12.19
CA ALA A 12 10.02 -6.47 -10.86
C ALA A 12 10.04 -7.88 -10.28
N GLU A 13 11.13 -8.21 -9.63
CA GLU A 13 11.30 -9.44 -8.84
C GLU A 13 11.25 -9.08 -7.35
N HIS A 14 10.81 -10.03 -6.51
CA HIS A 14 10.74 -9.82 -5.06
C HIS A 14 9.88 -8.61 -4.62
N ALA A 15 8.83 -8.31 -5.40
CA ALA A 15 7.94 -7.17 -5.21
C ALA A 15 6.48 -7.58 -5.17
N ILE A 16 5.62 -6.72 -4.61
CA ILE A 16 4.17 -6.76 -4.82
C ILE A 16 3.87 -5.83 -6.00
N ILE A 17 3.50 -6.43 -7.13
CA ILE A 17 3.21 -5.70 -8.37
C ILE A 17 1.76 -5.24 -8.33
N ASN A 18 1.52 -3.95 -8.49
CA ASN A 18 0.17 -3.40 -8.65
C ASN A 18 -0.36 -3.76 -10.03
N ALA A 19 -1.35 -4.66 -10.07
CA ALA A 19 -1.85 -5.22 -11.31
C ALA A 19 -3.18 -4.57 -11.72
N ASP A 20 -3.27 -4.20 -13.00
CA ASP A 20 -4.56 -3.88 -13.63
C ASP A 20 -5.45 -5.14 -13.65
N ALA A 21 -6.55 -5.08 -12.92
CA ALA A 21 -7.49 -6.21 -12.81
C ALA A 21 -8.10 -6.61 -14.16
N CYS A 22 -8.21 -5.68 -15.12
CA CYS A 22 -8.72 -5.95 -16.46
C CYS A 22 -7.69 -6.61 -17.38
N ARG A 23 -6.40 -6.52 -17.02
CA ARG A 23 -5.26 -7.06 -17.79
C ARG A 23 -4.39 -7.98 -16.95
N PHE A 24 -5.00 -8.73 -16.05
CA PHE A 24 -4.28 -9.60 -15.14
C PHE A 24 -3.77 -10.85 -15.85
N PHE A 25 -2.45 -10.97 -15.94
CA PHE A 25 -1.73 -12.15 -16.47
C PHE A 25 -0.66 -12.56 -15.46
N PRO A 26 -1.01 -13.44 -14.51
CA PRO A 26 -0.08 -13.82 -13.44
C PRO A 26 1.09 -14.63 -13.98
N GLN A 27 2.31 -14.25 -13.60
CA GLN A 27 3.54 -14.95 -13.91
C GLN A 27 3.98 -15.78 -12.69
N ALA A 28 4.49 -16.98 -12.94
CA ALA A 28 4.94 -17.89 -11.88
C ALA A 28 5.96 -17.21 -10.95
N GLY A 29 5.79 -17.36 -9.64
CA GLY A 29 6.69 -16.82 -8.63
C GLY A 29 6.52 -15.32 -8.30
N LYS A 30 5.62 -14.60 -8.98
CA LYS A 30 5.33 -13.19 -8.68
C LYS A 30 4.14 -13.04 -7.74
N CYS A 31 4.12 -11.92 -7.00
CA CYS A 31 3.05 -11.50 -6.11
C CYS A 31 2.40 -10.22 -6.64
N TYR A 32 1.08 -10.09 -6.42
CA TYR A 32 0.30 -8.98 -6.96
C TYR A 32 -0.60 -8.36 -5.89
N SER A 33 -0.90 -7.07 -6.06
CA SER A 33 -2.08 -6.43 -5.50
C SER A 33 -3.08 -6.14 -6.61
N VAL A 34 -4.39 -6.17 -6.31
CA VAL A 34 -5.46 -5.81 -7.22
C VAL A 34 -6.48 -4.91 -6.52
N GLY A 35 -6.86 -3.81 -7.17
CA GLY A 35 -7.81 -2.85 -6.66
C GLY A 35 -8.36 -1.95 -7.77
N VAL A 36 -9.27 -1.06 -7.40
CA VAL A 36 -9.72 0.05 -8.25
C VAL A 36 -9.11 1.33 -7.68
N HIS A 37 -8.18 1.90 -8.43
CA HIS A 37 -7.51 3.14 -8.06
C HIS A 37 -8.52 4.30 -7.94
N PRO A 38 -8.38 5.24 -6.98
CA PRO A 38 -9.34 6.33 -6.79
C PRO A 38 -9.55 7.22 -8.03
N TRP A 39 -8.57 7.30 -8.92
CA TRP A 39 -8.72 8.04 -10.18
C TRP A 39 -9.72 7.40 -11.15
N LEU A 40 -9.99 6.12 -11.01
CA LEU A 40 -10.88 5.34 -11.88
C LEU A 40 -12.26 5.11 -11.25
N ALA A 41 -12.55 5.72 -10.10
CA ALA A 41 -13.77 5.50 -9.34
C ALA A 41 -15.08 5.94 -10.06
N GLU A 42 -15.01 6.67 -11.17
CA GLU A 42 -16.19 7.05 -12.01
C GLU A 42 -16.26 6.28 -13.33
N GLN A 43 -15.11 6.02 -13.97
CA GLN A 43 -15.07 5.40 -15.30
C GLN A 43 -14.96 3.88 -15.15
N ASP A 44 -15.97 3.15 -15.60
CA ASP A 44 -16.02 1.68 -15.58
C ASP A 44 -15.74 1.04 -14.21
N ALA A 45 -15.88 1.81 -13.11
CA ALA A 45 -15.61 1.35 -11.76
C ALA A 45 -16.37 0.05 -11.44
N ALA A 46 -17.60 -0.10 -11.91
CA ALA A 46 -18.40 -1.29 -11.70
C ALA A 46 -17.79 -2.53 -12.39
N ALA A 47 -17.36 -2.40 -13.65
CA ALA A 47 -16.74 -3.51 -14.39
C ALA A 47 -15.38 -3.89 -13.80
N GLN A 48 -14.57 -2.89 -13.44
CA GLN A 48 -13.28 -3.11 -12.76
C GLN A 48 -13.50 -3.75 -11.40
N TRP A 49 -14.48 -3.30 -10.64
CA TRP A 49 -14.83 -3.85 -9.33
C TRP A 49 -15.21 -5.34 -9.41
N GLU A 50 -16.02 -5.74 -10.41
CA GLU A 50 -16.33 -7.16 -10.62
C GLU A 50 -15.06 -7.99 -10.90
N ARG A 51 -14.12 -7.46 -11.67
CA ARG A 51 -12.83 -8.10 -11.92
C ARG A 51 -11.99 -8.21 -10.66
N VAL A 52 -11.89 -7.14 -9.86
CA VAL A 52 -11.17 -7.15 -8.58
C VAL A 52 -11.74 -8.22 -7.65
N LYS A 53 -13.07 -8.31 -7.51
CA LYS A 53 -13.72 -9.35 -6.69
C LYS A 53 -13.39 -10.77 -7.17
N ALA A 54 -13.41 -10.98 -8.49
CA ALA A 54 -13.10 -12.29 -9.07
C ALA A 54 -11.63 -12.70 -8.83
N LEU A 55 -10.70 -11.74 -8.80
CA LEU A 55 -9.27 -11.97 -8.62
C LEU A 55 -8.84 -12.00 -7.15
N ALA A 56 -9.63 -11.42 -6.25
CA ALA A 56 -9.25 -11.25 -4.85
C ALA A 56 -8.84 -12.56 -4.15
N ALA A 57 -9.44 -13.71 -4.53
CA ALA A 57 -9.10 -15.01 -3.99
C ALA A 57 -7.92 -15.70 -4.72
N HIS A 58 -7.40 -15.14 -5.81
CA HIS A 58 -6.30 -15.75 -6.56
C HIS A 58 -5.05 -15.88 -5.66
N PRO A 59 -4.33 -17.04 -5.68
CA PRO A 59 -3.21 -17.28 -4.75
C PRO A 59 -2.04 -16.33 -4.91
N GLN A 60 -1.79 -15.80 -6.11
CA GLN A 60 -0.73 -14.82 -6.34
C GLN A 60 -1.15 -13.37 -6.04
N VAL A 61 -2.43 -13.09 -5.81
CA VAL A 61 -2.90 -11.82 -5.27
C VAL A 61 -2.72 -11.87 -3.76
N VAL A 62 -1.75 -11.14 -3.24
CA VAL A 62 -1.37 -11.16 -1.82
C VAL A 62 -1.93 -9.96 -1.04
N ALA A 63 -2.43 -8.94 -1.72
CA ALA A 63 -3.02 -7.75 -1.12
C ALA A 63 -4.18 -7.20 -1.98
N ILE A 64 -5.10 -6.48 -1.36
CA ILE A 64 -6.16 -5.73 -2.04
C ILE A 64 -5.73 -4.26 -2.15
N GLY A 65 -5.69 -3.75 -3.34
CA GLY A 65 -5.22 -2.41 -3.69
C GLY A 65 -4.51 -2.41 -5.05
N GLU A 66 -4.18 -1.28 -5.57
CA GLU A 66 -4.23 0.03 -4.96
C GLU A 66 -5.66 0.55 -4.88
N THR A 67 -6.05 1.09 -3.73
CA THR A 67 -7.33 1.73 -3.45
C THR A 67 -7.11 2.95 -2.56
N GLY A 68 -8.11 3.74 -2.27
CA GLY A 68 -7.98 4.85 -1.33
C GLY A 68 -8.51 6.17 -1.85
N LEU A 69 -7.85 7.30 -1.49
CA LEU A 69 -8.41 8.63 -1.69
C LEU A 69 -7.37 9.61 -2.25
N ASP A 70 -7.77 10.37 -3.26
CA ASP A 70 -7.01 11.48 -3.84
C ASP A 70 -7.91 12.70 -3.98
N SER A 71 -7.60 13.81 -3.27
CA SER A 71 -8.37 15.05 -3.36
C SER A 71 -8.00 15.92 -4.56
N LEU A 72 -6.99 15.56 -5.32
CA LEU A 72 -6.50 16.31 -6.48
C LEU A 72 -6.99 15.75 -7.81
N ARG A 73 -7.37 14.47 -7.85
CA ARG A 73 -7.71 13.75 -9.08
C ARG A 73 -8.80 12.71 -8.86
N GLY A 74 -9.41 12.30 -9.96
CA GLY A 74 -10.41 11.21 -10.00
C GLY A 74 -11.81 11.68 -9.68
N ALA A 75 -12.65 10.74 -9.29
CA ALA A 75 -14.05 10.95 -8.93
C ALA A 75 -14.22 11.91 -7.73
N PRO A 76 -15.43 12.44 -7.51
CA PRO A 76 -15.72 13.15 -6.27
C PRO A 76 -15.36 12.32 -5.03
N LEU A 77 -14.82 12.99 -4.01
CA LEU A 77 -14.26 12.31 -2.83
C LEU A 77 -15.26 11.36 -2.15
N ALA A 78 -16.56 11.70 -2.19
CA ALA A 78 -17.60 10.83 -1.65
C ALA A 78 -17.69 9.47 -2.36
N ALA A 79 -17.54 9.45 -3.69
CA ALA A 79 -17.52 8.21 -4.47
C ALA A 79 -16.26 7.40 -4.20
N GLN A 80 -15.10 8.07 -4.09
CA GLN A 80 -13.86 7.41 -3.70
C GLN A 80 -13.95 6.79 -2.30
N MET A 81 -14.54 7.49 -1.33
CA MET A 81 -14.74 6.99 0.04
C MET A 81 -15.62 5.73 0.07
N LEU A 82 -16.72 5.72 -0.71
CA LEU A 82 -17.59 4.55 -0.82
C LEU A 82 -16.84 3.36 -1.43
N LEU A 83 -16.08 3.61 -2.50
CA LEU A 83 -15.27 2.56 -3.13
C LEU A 83 -14.18 2.02 -2.18
N PHE A 84 -13.56 2.89 -1.39
CA PHE A 84 -12.58 2.47 -0.38
C PHE A 84 -13.22 1.59 0.70
N GLU A 85 -14.44 1.89 1.15
CA GLU A 85 -15.21 1.02 2.07
C GLU A 85 -15.46 -0.37 1.47
N HIS A 86 -15.82 -0.43 0.19
CA HIS A 86 -16.00 -1.71 -0.49
C HIS A 86 -14.70 -2.53 -0.51
N HIS A 87 -13.54 -1.88 -0.72
CA HIS A 87 -12.24 -2.57 -0.66
C HIS A 87 -11.90 -3.07 0.73
N ILE A 88 -12.21 -2.31 1.79
CA ILE A 88 -12.03 -2.76 3.18
C ILE A 88 -12.89 -4.01 3.44
N ALA A 89 -14.15 -3.99 3.01
CA ALA A 89 -15.05 -5.14 3.17
C ALA A 89 -14.54 -6.38 2.42
N LEU A 90 -14.10 -6.21 1.16
CA LEU A 90 -13.52 -7.29 0.36
C LEU A 90 -12.24 -7.84 0.99
N ALA A 91 -11.33 -6.97 1.43
CA ALA A 91 -10.08 -7.36 2.07
C ALA A 91 -10.34 -8.21 3.33
N ASN A 92 -11.30 -7.80 4.17
CA ASN A 92 -11.75 -8.59 5.31
C ASN A 92 -12.31 -9.96 4.90
N GLN A 93 -13.14 -10.00 3.85
CA GLN A 93 -13.76 -11.23 3.37
C GLN A 93 -12.73 -12.26 2.89
N VAL A 94 -11.68 -11.80 2.18
CA VAL A 94 -10.63 -12.69 1.64
C VAL A 94 -9.43 -12.85 2.56
N GLY A 95 -9.38 -12.12 3.69
CA GLY A 95 -8.29 -12.16 4.68
C GLY A 95 -6.97 -11.60 4.17
N LYS A 96 -6.98 -10.66 3.20
CA LYS A 96 -5.78 -10.08 2.60
C LYS A 96 -5.60 -8.63 3.03
N PRO A 97 -4.35 -8.16 3.24
CA PRO A 97 -4.08 -6.78 3.65
C PRO A 97 -4.42 -5.76 2.56
N LEU A 98 -4.49 -4.47 2.97
CA LEU A 98 -4.82 -3.34 2.09
C LEU A 98 -3.59 -2.50 1.74
N VAL A 99 -3.47 -2.12 0.46
CA VAL A 99 -2.54 -1.10 -0.06
C VAL A 99 -3.34 0.16 -0.40
N VAL A 100 -3.05 1.26 0.31
CA VAL A 100 -3.87 2.48 0.28
C VAL A 100 -3.12 3.67 -0.29
N HIS A 101 -3.64 4.21 -1.37
CA HIS A 101 -3.31 5.50 -1.94
C HIS A 101 -3.90 6.64 -1.09
N MET A 102 -3.08 7.63 -0.75
CA MET A 102 -3.52 8.75 0.08
C MET A 102 -2.87 10.07 -0.35
N VAL A 103 -3.60 10.90 -1.08
CA VAL A 103 -3.13 12.23 -1.50
C VAL A 103 -4.01 13.33 -0.91
N ARG A 104 -3.46 14.08 0.07
CA ARG A 104 -4.12 15.18 0.80
C ARG A 104 -5.46 14.80 1.45
N THR A 105 -5.62 13.54 1.87
CA THR A 105 -6.88 12.97 2.37
C THR A 105 -6.70 12.20 3.69
N SER A 106 -5.66 12.49 4.47
CA SER A 106 -5.35 11.72 5.68
C SER A 106 -6.51 11.68 6.69
N GLN A 107 -7.24 12.77 6.85
CA GLN A 107 -8.39 12.81 7.76
C GLN A 107 -9.55 11.93 7.24
N GLN A 108 -9.83 11.97 5.94
CA GLN A 108 -10.88 11.16 5.33
C GLN A 108 -10.53 9.67 5.34
N VAL A 109 -9.26 9.32 5.07
CA VAL A 109 -8.78 7.93 5.21
C VAL A 109 -9.00 7.43 6.64
N LEU A 110 -8.58 8.21 7.65
CA LEU A 110 -8.81 7.90 9.06
C LEU A 110 -10.30 7.81 9.42
N GLN A 111 -11.13 8.68 8.85
CA GLN A 111 -12.58 8.67 9.06
C GLN A 111 -13.20 7.37 8.53
N VAL A 112 -12.89 6.99 7.29
CA VAL A 112 -13.37 5.73 6.70
C VAL A 112 -12.86 4.54 7.51
N TRP A 113 -11.56 4.51 7.81
CA TRP A 113 -10.93 3.42 8.56
C TRP A 113 -11.60 3.18 9.92
N ARG A 114 -11.87 4.25 10.68
CA ARG A 114 -12.49 4.15 12.02
C ARG A 114 -13.95 3.72 12.00
N ARG A 115 -14.70 4.06 10.94
CA ARG A 115 -16.12 3.66 10.83
C ARG A 115 -16.32 2.27 10.26
N CYS A 116 -15.38 1.76 9.50
CA CYS A 116 -15.43 0.41 8.97
C CYS A 116 -14.87 -0.59 9.99
N GLN A 117 -15.52 -1.75 10.11
CA GLN A 117 -14.88 -2.88 10.77
C GLN A 117 -13.71 -3.34 9.90
N HIS A 118 -12.53 -3.47 10.50
CA HIS A 118 -11.34 -3.94 9.80
C HIS A 118 -10.63 -5.02 10.60
N HIS A 119 -10.27 -6.10 9.92
CA HIS A 119 -9.62 -7.26 10.53
C HIS A 119 -8.29 -7.60 9.85
N VAL A 120 -7.92 -6.84 8.85
CA VAL A 120 -6.69 -7.04 8.07
C VAL A 120 -5.73 -5.87 8.24
N PRO A 121 -4.41 -6.08 8.10
CA PRO A 121 -3.44 -4.99 8.07
C PRO A 121 -3.71 -4.02 6.92
N CYS A 122 -3.34 -2.76 7.12
CA CYS A 122 -3.46 -1.71 6.12
C CYS A 122 -2.18 -0.90 6.05
N ALA A 123 -1.72 -0.59 4.85
CA ALA A 123 -0.55 0.24 4.62
C ALA A 123 -0.88 1.43 3.73
N ILE A 124 -0.40 2.61 4.13
CA ILE A 124 -0.34 3.77 3.24
C ILE A 124 0.91 3.63 2.38
N HIS A 125 0.74 3.54 1.06
CA HIS A 125 1.85 3.52 0.13
C HIS A 125 2.29 4.94 -0.26
N GLY A 126 3.52 5.08 -0.80
CA GLY A 126 4.03 6.33 -1.36
C GLY A 126 4.05 7.52 -0.39
N PHE A 127 4.22 7.29 0.91
CA PHE A 127 4.06 8.36 1.89
C PHE A 127 5.14 9.44 1.77
N ARG A 128 4.70 10.69 1.49
CA ARG A 128 5.56 11.88 1.35
C ARG A 128 5.18 13.00 2.33
N GLY A 129 4.24 12.74 3.23
CA GLY A 129 3.76 13.69 4.23
C GLY A 129 4.81 14.02 5.31
N ASN A 130 4.51 15.00 6.15
CA ASN A 130 5.35 15.37 7.28
C ASN A 130 4.97 14.58 8.55
N ALA A 131 5.74 14.81 9.63
CA ALA A 131 5.55 14.15 10.92
C ALA A 131 4.14 14.33 11.51
N ARG A 132 3.50 15.50 11.32
CA ARG A 132 2.14 15.77 11.85
C ARG A 132 1.07 14.94 11.13
N VAL A 133 1.31 14.60 9.85
CA VAL A 133 0.38 13.78 9.06
C VAL A 133 0.55 12.30 9.37
N VAL A 134 1.78 11.82 9.61
CA VAL A 134 2.04 10.41 9.84
C VAL A 134 1.59 9.93 11.21
N GLN A 135 1.70 10.76 12.23
CA GLN A 135 1.42 10.39 13.62
C GLN A 135 0.01 9.77 13.82
N PRO A 136 -1.10 10.42 13.38
CA PRO A 136 -2.43 9.83 13.54
C PRO A 136 -2.65 8.53 12.75
N LEU A 137 -1.92 8.34 11.65
CA LEU A 137 -1.97 7.09 10.85
C LEU A 137 -1.31 5.94 11.61
N VAL A 138 -0.13 6.19 12.17
CA VAL A 138 0.60 5.22 13.00
C VAL A 138 -0.20 4.83 14.24
N GLU A 139 -0.81 5.81 14.93
CA GLU A 139 -1.70 5.56 16.08
C GLU A 139 -2.94 4.74 15.72
N ALA A 140 -3.43 4.87 14.48
CA ALA A 140 -4.52 4.06 13.96
C ALA A 140 -4.09 2.66 13.46
N GLY A 141 -2.81 2.30 13.59
CA GLY A 141 -2.27 0.98 13.28
C GLY A 141 -1.84 0.78 11.82
N PHE A 142 -1.77 1.86 11.01
CA PHE A 142 -1.30 1.73 9.63
C PHE A 142 0.20 1.42 9.58
N TYR A 143 0.59 0.54 8.66
CA TYR A 143 1.94 0.51 8.14
C TYR A 143 2.14 1.70 7.20
N ILE A 144 3.37 2.21 7.13
CA ILE A 144 3.73 3.35 6.29
C ILE A 144 4.85 2.92 5.34
N SER A 145 4.58 2.98 4.05
CA SER A 145 5.57 2.66 3.02
C SER A 145 6.21 3.91 2.46
N PHE A 146 7.52 3.88 2.34
CA PHE A 146 8.36 4.98 1.91
C PHE A 146 9.06 4.64 0.60
N GLY A 147 8.88 5.50 -0.41
CA GLY A 147 9.55 5.43 -1.71
C GLY A 147 10.68 6.46 -1.83
N GLU A 148 11.17 6.69 -3.04
CA GLU A 148 12.30 7.57 -3.36
C GLU A 148 12.23 8.99 -2.73
N HIS A 149 11.03 9.56 -2.65
CA HIS A 149 10.82 10.96 -2.23
C HIS A 149 10.28 11.07 -0.79
N PHE A 150 10.68 10.19 0.09
CA PHE A 150 10.22 10.18 1.47
C PHE A 150 10.69 11.40 2.27
N ASN A 151 9.94 11.75 3.31
CA ASN A 151 10.30 12.75 4.30
C ASN A 151 11.03 12.07 5.47
N ALA A 152 12.32 12.41 5.67
CA ALA A 152 13.16 11.79 6.69
C ALA A 152 12.69 12.06 8.13
N GLU A 153 12.08 13.23 8.41
CA GLU A 153 11.52 13.53 9.72
C GLU A 153 10.29 12.65 9.99
N ALA A 154 9.41 12.48 9.00
CA ALA A 154 8.27 11.58 9.12
C ALA A 154 8.69 10.13 9.30
N LEU A 155 9.69 9.66 8.55
CA LEU A 155 10.23 8.31 8.70
C LEU A 155 10.68 8.02 10.13
N ARG A 156 11.38 8.96 10.79
CA ARG A 156 11.85 8.79 12.17
C ARG A 156 10.72 8.76 13.21
N GLN A 157 9.52 9.23 12.87
CA GLN A 157 8.35 9.19 13.76
C GLN A 157 7.55 7.89 13.66
N VAL A 158 7.81 7.08 12.63
CA VAL A 158 7.12 5.80 12.46
C VAL A 158 7.82 4.73 13.31
N PRO A 159 7.09 3.96 14.14
CA PRO A 159 7.65 2.80 14.82
C PRO A 159 8.33 1.85 13.83
N LEU A 160 9.52 1.37 14.16
CA LEU A 160 10.29 0.52 13.25
C LEU A 160 9.48 -0.68 12.74
N CYS A 161 8.57 -1.24 13.56
CA CYS A 161 7.72 -2.37 13.18
C CYS A 161 6.58 -2.05 12.18
N GLN A 162 6.36 -0.77 11.87
CA GLN A 162 5.34 -0.31 10.92
C GLN A 162 5.95 0.29 9.63
N ILE A 163 7.27 0.25 9.45
CA ILE A 163 7.96 0.79 8.28
C ILE A 163 7.98 -0.26 7.17
N LEU A 164 7.59 0.16 5.96
CA LEU A 164 7.77 -0.56 4.70
C LEU A 164 8.55 0.30 3.70
N ALA A 165 9.04 -0.31 2.63
CA ALA A 165 9.72 0.38 1.53
C ALA A 165 9.17 -0.06 0.19
N GLU A 166 9.18 0.84 -0.79
CA GLU A 166 8.64 0.60 -2.12
C GLU A 166 9.39 1.37 -3.20
N THR A 167 9.29 0.89 -4.44
CA THR A 167 9.76 1.63 -5.61
C THR A 167 8.65 2.47 -6.25
N ASP A 168 7.38 2.04 -6.20
CA ASP A 168 6.25 2.66 -6.89
C ASP A 168 6.54 2.82 -8.39
N GLU A 169 6.68 4.05 -8.89
CA GLU A 169 7.09 4.40 -10.27
C GLU A 169 8.58 4.79 -10.37
N SER A 170 9.35 4.69 -9.29
CA SER A 170 10.77 5.08 -9.29
C SER A 170 11.62 4.14 -10.14
N ALA A 171 12.59 4.70 -10.85
CA ALA A 171 13.64 3.96 -11.55
C ALA A 171 14.76 3.47 -10.62
N LEU A 172 14.79 3.92 -9.36
CA LEU A 172 15.80 3.48 -8.41
C LEU A 172 15.54 2.04 -7.95
N PRO A 173 16.58 1.22 -7.82
CA PRO A 173 16.47 -0.08 -7.17
C PRO A 173 15.97 0.07 -5.72
N ILE A 174 15.17 -0.88 -5.26
CA ILE A 174 14.67 -0.88 -3.86
C ILE A 174 15.80 -0.84 -2.84
N ALA A 175 16.96 -1.44 -3.13
CA ALA A 175 18.13 -1.42 -2.27
C ALA A 175 18.67 0.01 -2.03
N ASP A 176 18.62 0.87 -3.06
CA ASP A 176 19.09 2.26 -2.96
C ASP A 176 18.12 3.10 -2.12
N ILE A 177 16.81 2.85 -2.23
CA ILE A 177 15.79 3.48 -1.38
C ILE A 177 16.01 3.07 0.07
N ILE A 178 16.20 1.79 0.34
CA ILE A 178 16.49 1.28 1.68
C ILE A 178 17.79 1.86 2.26
N ALA A 179 18.84 2.01 1.44
CA ALA A 179 20.09 2.64 1.87
C ALA A 179 19.86 4.09 2.33
N ARG A 180 19.10 4.89 1.57
CA ARG A 180 18.72 6.26 1.97
C ARG A 180 17.87 6.30 3.24
N MET A 181 16.95 5.33 3.41
CA MET A 181 16.16 5.21 4.64
C MET A 181 17.06 4.86 5.84
N ALA A 182 18.05 3.99 5.65
CA ALA A 182 19.02 3.61 6.66
C ALA A 182 19.88 4.81 7.14
N GLU A 183 20.37 5.63 6.20
CA GLU A 183 21.03 6.89 6.52
C GLU A 183 20.13 7.81 7.37
N ALA A 184 18.88 7.98 6.95
CA ALA A 184 17.92 8.82 7.66
C ALA A 184 17.58 8.30 9.07
N LEU A 185 17.59 6.99 9.27
CA LEU A 185 17.38 6.32 10.57
C LEU A 185 18.65 6.20 11.40
N SER A 186 19.84 6.54 10.85
CA SER A 186 21.14 6.31 11.47
C SER A 186 21.37 4.84 11.86
N MET A 187 20.97 3.92 10.97
CA MET A 187 21.07 2.47 11.14
C MET A 187 21.88 1.84 10.00
N PRO A 188 22.52 0.68 10.20
CA PRO A 188 23.11 -0.08 9.09
C PRO A 188 22.07 -0.50 8.05
N ALA A 189 22.39 -0.39 6.75
CA ALA A 189 21.47 -0.72 5.67
C ALA A 189 20.98 -2.18 5.72
N ALA A 190 21.85 -3.13 6.12
CA ALA A 190 21.49 -4.53 6.28
C ALA A 190 20.44 -4.76 7.39
N ASP A 191 20.51 -3.99 8.47
CA ASP A 191 19.56 -4.07 9.58
C ASP A 191 18.19 -3.51 9.15
N VAL A 192 18.18 -2.39 8.42
CA VAL A 192 16.95 -1.79 7.88
C VAL A 192 16.31 -2.71 6.83
N GLN A 193 17.10 -3.34 5.97
CA GLN A 193 16.60 -4.33 5.00
C GLN A 193 15.96 -5.52 5.71
N THR A 194 16.60 -6.04 6.74
CA THR A 194 16.09 -7.15 7.57
C THR A 194 14.77 -6.76 8.25
N LEU A 195 14.73 -5.58 8.83
CA LEU A 195 13.55 -5.02 9.48
C LEU A 195 12.37 -4.87 8.49
N ILE A 196 12.59 -4.27 7.32
CA ILE A 196 11.56 -4.09 6.28
C ILE A 196 11.04 -5.45 5.81
N SER A 197 11.94 -6.41 5.58
CA SER A 197 11.56 -7.77 5.19
C SER A 197 10.68 -8.46 6.24
N ALA A 198 11.04 -8.34 7.52
CA ALA A 198 10.25 -8.89 8.63
C ALA A 198 8.89 -8.17 8.77
N ASN A 199 8.85 -6.85 8.58
CA ASN A 199 7.60 -6.08 8.60
C ASN A 199 6.67 -6.50 7.46
N LEU A 200 7.21 -6.64 6.25
CA LEU A 200 6.43 -7.06 5.09
C LEU A 200 5.90 -8.49 5.26
N HIS A 201 6.70 -9.39 5.84
CA HIS A 201 6.23 -10.72 6.16
C HIS A 201 5.04 -10.68 7.14
N ARG A 202 5.15 -9.95 8.25
CA ARG A 202 4.03 -9.78 9.20
C ARG A 202 2.81 -9.12 8.58
N PHE A 203 3.01 -8.14 7.71
CA PHE A 203 1.93 -7.48 6.98
C PHE A 203 1.14 -8.48 6.11
N LEU A 204 1.82 -9.42 5.46
CA LEU A 204 1.22 -10.38 4.55
C LEU A 204 0.62 -11.62 5.26
N HIS A 205 1.20 -12.08 6.37
CA HIS A 205 0.90 -13.40 6.93
C HIS A 205 0.23 -13.40 8.30
N ARG A 206 0.11 -12.26 8.98
CA ARG A 206 -0.51 -12.17 10.31
C ARG A 206 -0.03 -13.28 11.26
N ASP A 207 1.19 -13.15 11.75
CA ASP A 207 1.67 -13.97 12.87
C ASP A 207 1.07 -13.48 14.20
#